data_562e93ca15e4e087e37dfd64cf135a32
#
_entry.id   562e93ca15e4e087e37dfd64cf135a32
#
_cell.length_a   1.000
_cell.length_b   1.000
_cell.length_c   1.000
_cell.angle_alpha   90.00
_cell.angle_beta   90.00
_cell.angle_gamma   90.00
#
_symmetry.space_group_name_H-M   'P 1'
#
loop_
_entity.id
_entity.type
_entity.pdbx_description
1 polymer ?
#
loop_
_entity_poly.entity_id
_entity_poly.type
_entity_poly.pdbx_seq_one_letter_code
_entity_poly.pdbx_strand_id
1 'polypeptide(L)'
;MINGIEIMANAAIKQISRLDCATHNIANVNTPGFKAERFRFLKESAGGGATEGSPAQGPATMVDYSQGMMQKTDNLFDLAINGKGFFAVKTQDGVAYTKDGRFTLNEDGALVTQAGDDVLGRKGKIIIAGNDIQISQDGVISVGGNEADALKIVSFREPSALVKLNMGLYRDPDNLAGAEKEEESQIQSGYLELSNVQAIREMVEMINIQRTFESYQKVIQTMSEQNKMSTDRIGKL
;
A
#
# COMPACT_ATOMS: atom_id res chain seq x y z
N MET A 1 29.67 -0.53 -27.25
CA MET A 1 29.60 0.66 -26.37
C MET A 1 28.18 1.14 -26.10
N ILE A 2 27.24 1.01 -27.05
CA ILE A 2 25.81 1.36 -26.87
C ILE A 2 25.21 0.58 -25.69
N ASN A 3 25.51 -0.72 -25.57
CA ASN A 3 25.00 -1.55 -24.47
C ASN A 3 25.36 -1.06 -23.05
N GLY A 4 26.53 -0.40 -22.88
CA GLY A 4 26.93 0.09 -21.55
C GLY A 4 26.10 1.28 -21.06
N ILE A 5 25.80 2.22 -21.96
CA ILE A 5 24.95 3.39 -21.63
C ILE A 5 23.51 2.93 -21.35
N GLU A 6 23.00 2.00 -22.13
CA GLU A 6 21.65 1.45 -21.96
C GLU A 6 21.51 0.71 -20.62
N ILE A 7 22.50 -0.10 -20.23
CA ILE A 7 22.51 -0.76 -18.92
C ILE A 7 22.50 0.26 -17.79
N MET A 8 23.32 1.32 -17.89
CA MET A 8 23.35 2.37 -16.87
C MET A 8 22.05 3.18 -16.81
N ALA A 9 21.46 3.47 -17.97
CA ALA A 9 20.16 4.13 -18.05
C ALA A 9 19.05 3.30 -17.39
N ASN A 10 18.99 1.99 -17.68
CA ASN A 10 18.04 1.09 -17.04
C ASN A 10 18.28 0.98 -15.52
N ALA A 11 19.55 0.99 -15.08
CA ALA A 11 19.87 1.01 -13.66
C ALA A 11 19.42 2.33 -13.01
N ALA A 12 19.57 3.47 -13.69
CA ALA A 12 19.10 4.77 -13.21
C ALA A 12 17.57 4.83 -13.09
N ILE A 13 16.83 4.30 -14.08
CA ILE A 13 15.36 4.19 -14.04
C ILE A 13 14.90 3.36 -12.83
N LYS A 14 15.58 2.25 -12.55
CA LYS A 14 15.30 1.44 -11.36
C LYS A 14 15.51 2.21 -10.06
N GLN A 15 16.51 3.11 -10.00
CA GLN A 15 16.70 3.97 -8.82
C GLN A 15 15.58 5.00 -8.67
N ILE A 16 15.07 5.55 -9.77
CA ILE A 16 13.91 6.46 -9.73
C ILE A 16 12.69 5.74 -9.14
N SER A 17 12.38 4.53 -9.60
CA SER A 17 11.25 3.76 -9.05
C SER A 17 11.42 3.42 -7.55
N ARG A 18 12.66 3.19 -7.10
CA ARG A 18 12.95 3.03 -5.66
C ARG A 18 12.75 4.33 -4.89
N LEU A 19 13.15 5.46 -5.49
CA LEU A 19 12.96 6.78 -4.90
C LEU A 19 11.48 7.11 -4.74
N ASP A 20 10.68 6.82 -5.76
CA ASP A 20 9.22 7.02 -5.72
C ASP A 20 8.58 6.20 -4.60
N CYS A 21 8.99 4.94 -4.45
CA CYS A 21 8.53 4.06 -3.38
C CYS A 21 8.88 4.62 -1.99
N ALA A 22 10.14 5.01 -1.77
CA ALA A 22 10.58 5.58 -0.48
C ALA A 22 9.87 6.92 -0.17
N THR A 23 9.68 7.77 -1.19
CA THR A 23 8.98 9.05 -1.07
C THR A 23 7.51 8.83 -0.70
N HIS A 24 6.85 7.85 -1.34
CA HIS A 24 5.47 7.47 -1.04
C HIS A 24 5.33 6.94 0.40
N ASN A 25 6.27 6.12 0.86
CA ASN A 25 6.30 5.65 2.24
C ASN A 25 6.45 6.82 3.24
N ILE A 26 7.39 7.73 3.00
CA ILE A 26 7.61 8.89 3.88
C ILE A 26 6.37 9.79 3.93
N ALA A 27 5.76 10.07 2.78
CA ALA A 27 4.55 10.90 2.71
C ALA A 27 3.40 10.31 3.55
N ASN A 28 3.37 8.98 3.73
CA ASN A 28 2.31 8.26 4.43
C ASN A 28 2.72 7.72 5.81
N VAL A 29 3.85 8.18 6.37
CA VAL A 29 4.32 7.71 7.69
C VAL A 29 3.33 8.00 8.82
N ASN A 30 2.57 9.08 8.72
CA ASN A 30 1.55 9.50 9.69
C ASN A 30 0.13 9.09 9.29
N THR A 31 -0.04 8.34 8.19
CA THR A 31 -1.36 7.88 7.74
C THR A 31 -1.72 6.59 8.45
N PRO A 32 -2.78 6.57 9.29
CA PRO A 32 -3.22 5.35 9.95
C PRO A 32 -3.59 4.25 8.95
N GLY A 33 -3.27 3.01 9.29
CA GLY A 33 -3.55 1.86 8.44
C GLY A 33 -2.69 1.75 7.18
N PHE A 34 -1.78 2.71 6.94
CA PHE A 34 -0.91 2.63 5.77
C PHE A 34 0.10 1.49 5.90
N LYS A 35 0.27 0.77 4.80
CA LYS A 35 1.24 -0.32 4.67
C LYS A 35 2.37 0.08 3.73
N ALA A 36 3.60 -0.06 4.22
CA ALA A 36 4.81 0.30 3.48
C ALA A 36 4.91 -0.45 2.16
N GLU A 37 5.34 0.24 1.14
CA GLU A 37 5.70 -0.38 -0.13
C GLU A 37 7.18 -0.74 -0.13
N ARG A 38 7.48 -1.90 -0.70
CA ARG A 38 8.85 -2.39 -0.88
C ARG A 38 9.12 -2.61 -2.36
N PHE A 39 10.19 -2.04 -2.85
CA PHE A 39 10.62 -2.29 -4.21
C PHE A 39 11.24 -3.69 -4.33
N ARG A 40 10.77 -4.48 -5.30
CA ARG A 40 11.31 -5.82 -5.58
C ARG A 40 11.85 -5.87 -7.00
N PHE A 41 13.07 -6.38 -7.12
CA PHE A 41 13.60 -6.78 -8.43
C PHE A 41 13.00 -8.14 -8.80
N LEU A 42 12.21 -8.18 -9.86
CA LEU A 42 11.88 -9.45 -10.47
C LEU A 42 13.14 -9.92 -11.21
N LYS A 43 13.71 -11.02 -10.75
CA LYS A 43 14.83 -11.66 -11.44
C LYS A 43 14.29 -12.14 -12.78
N GLU A 44 14.82 -11.59 -13.84
CA GLU A 44 14.57 -12.09 -15.19
C GLU A 44 14.98 -13.58 -15.19
N SER A 45 14.03 -14.48 -15.40
CA SER A 45 14.30 -15.90 -15.46
C SER A 45 15.18 -16.14 -16.68
N ALA A 46 16.47 -16.31 -16.47
CA ALA A 46 17.43 -16.68 -17.50
C ALA A 46 17.19 -18.15 -17.89
N GLY A 47 16.07 -18.43 -18.54
CA GLY A 47 15.67 -19.77 -18.91
C GLY A 47 14.49 -19.75 -19.87
N GLY A 48 14.78 -19.57 -21.17
CA GLY A 48 14.03 -20.14 -22.28
C GLY A 48 12.58 -19.68 -22.48
N GLY A 49 12.36 -18.86 -23.53
CA GLY A 49 11.07 -18.64 -24.14
C GLY A 49 10.39 -17.33 -23.78
N ALA A 50 10.99 -16.22 -24.18
CA ALA A 50 10.23 -15.00 -24.39
C ALA A 50 9.28 -15.23 -25.58
N THR A 51 8.03 -15.57 -25.30
CA THR A 51 6.95 -15.40 -26.25
C THR A 51 6.82 -13.88 -26.47
N GLU A 52 7.01 -13.44 -27.72
CA GLU A 52 6.72 -12.08 -28.16
C GLU A 52 5.28 -11.73 -27.69
N GLY A 53 5.15 -10.79 -26.75
CA GLY A 53 3.85 -10.39 -26.19
C GLY A 53 3.74 -10.43 -24.67
N SER A 54 4.73 -10.97 -23.94
CA SER A 54 4.72 -10.82 -22.47
C SER A 54 5.15 -9.39 -22.12
N PRO A 55 4.31 -8.59 -21.42
CA PRO A 55 4.73 -7.26 -21.02
C PRO A 55 6.00 -7.40 -20.19
N ALA A 56 7.05 -6.68 -20.57
CA ALA A 56 8.28 -6.57 -19.80
C ALA A 56 7.85 -6.27 -18.35
N GLN A 57 8.08 -7.24 -17.45
CA GLN A 57 7.69 -7.08 -16.06
C GLN A 57 8.54 -5.93 -15.49
N GLY A 58 7.92 -4.75 -15.44
CA GLY A 58 8.48 -3.55 -14.84
C GLY A 58 8.83 -3.75 -13.37
N PRO A 59 9.41 -2.75 -12.74
CA PRO A 59 9.67 -2.79 -11.31
C PRO A 59 8.38 -3.12 -10.56
N ALA A 60 8.37 -4.23 -9.83
CA ALA A 60 7.24 -4.61 -9.01
C ALA A 60 7.41 -4.03 -7.61
N THR A 61 6.42 -3.29 -7.14
CA THR A 61 6.29 -2.92 -5.74
C THR A 61 5.48 -3.99 -5.02
N MET A 62 5.88 -4.34 -3.81
CA MET A 62 5.13 -5.21 -2.91
C MET A 62 4.73 -4.42 -1.68
N VAL A 63 3.52 -4.67 -1.18
CA VAL A 63 3.04 -4.09 0.07
C VAL A 63 3.49 -4.97 1.23
N ASP A 64 4.06 -4.35 2.27
CA ASP A 64 4.42 -5.00 3.53
C ASP A 64 3.21 -4.93 4.47
N TYR A 65 2.46 -6.02 4.58
CA TYR A 65 1.27 -6.10 5.43
C TYR A 65 1.55 -6.35 6.91
N SER A 66 2.82 -6.26 7.35
CA SER A 66 3.15 -6.36 8.77
C SER A 66 2.38 -5.30 9.58
N GLN A 67 2.02 -5.66 10.81
CA GLN A 67 1.23 -4.80 11.68
C GLN A 67 2.05 -3.59 12.15
N GLY A 68 1.43 -2.40 12.08
CA GLY A 68 1.97 -1.17 12.65
C GLY A 68 1.75 -1.10 14.18
N MET A 69 2.25 -0.03 14.80
CA MET A 69 2.00 0.21 16.22
C MET A 69 0.54 0.62 16.44
N MET A 70 -0.05 0.15 17.56
CA MET A 70 -1.37 0.56 17.98
C MET A 70 -1.27 1.83 18.81
N GLN A 71 -2.02 2.86 18.46
CA GLN A 71 -2.12 4.12 19.18
C GLN A 71 -3.51 4.30 19.76
N LYS A 72 -3.59 4.59 21.05
CA LYS A 72 -4.84 4.91 21.73
C LYS A 72 -5.29 6.33 21.38
N THR A 73 -6.56 6.47 20.98
CA THR A 73 -7.15 7.78 20.62
C THR A 73 -8.33 8.17 21.51
N ASP A 74 -8.91 7.21 22.23
CA ASP A 74 -10.11 7.35 23.05
C ASP A 74 -11.39 7.75 22.28
N ASN A 75 -11.33 7.82 20.94
CA ASN A 75 -12.51 8.00 20.09
C ASN A 75 -13.16 6.64 19.80
N LEU A 76 -14.41 6.46 20.17
CA LEU A 76 -15.15 5.20 20.04
C LEU A 76 -15.16 4.63 18.61
N PHE A 77 -15.19 5.51 17.61
CA PHE A 77 -15.23 5.13 16.19
C PHE A 77 -13.85 4.96 15.54
N ASP A 78 -12.78 5.19 16.30
CA ASP A 78 -11.44 4.80 15.89
C ASP A 78 -11.24 3.32 16.22
N LEU A 79 -11.12 2.51 15.18
CA LEU A 79 -11.09 1.06 15.29
C LEU A 79 -9.79 0.50 14.73
N ALA A 80 -9.11 -0.32 15.51
CA ALA A 80 -7.93 -1.01 15.03
C ALA A 80 -8.17 -2.53 14.99
N ILE A 81 -7.67 -3.19 13.96
CA ILE A 81 -7.70 -4.64 13.85
C ILE A 81 -6.36 -5.19 14.34
N ASN A 82 -6.38 -5.94 15.42
CA ASN A 82 -5.23 -6.73 15.85
C ASN A 82 -5.28 -8.08 15.13
N GLY A 83 -4.53 -8.19 14.02
CA GLY A 83 -4.54 -9.38 13.16
C GLY A 83 -4.44 -9.05 11.67
N LYS A 84 -4.68 -10.05 10.84
CA LYS A 84 -4.51 -9.98 9.37
C LYS A 84 -5.71 -9.40 8.64
N GLY A 85 -6.86 -9.21 9.30
CA GLY A 85 -8.09 -8.75 8.71
C GLY A 85 -8.04 -7.32 8.16
N PHE A 86 -8.99 -7.00 7.29
CA PHE A 86 -9.23 -5.68 6.72
C PHE A 86 -10.70 -5.32 6.93
N PHE A 87 -10.99 -4.04 7.11
CA PHE A 87 -12.35 -3.52 7.06
C PHE A 87 -12.85 -3.53 5.62
N ALA A 88 -14.07 -3.99 5.40
CA ALA A 88 -14.73 -3.90 4.12
C ALA A 88 -15.51 -2.57 4.03
N VAL A 89 -15.32 -1.83 2.96
CA VAL A 89 -16.00 -0.55 2.70
C VAL A 89 -16.64 -0.57 1.32
N LYS A 90 -17.71 0.17 1.14
CA LYS A 90 -18.39 0.30 -0.13
C LYS A 90 -18.08 1.66 -0.74
N THR A 91 -17.27 1.66 -1.77
CA THR A 91 -16.94 2.84 -2.58
C THR A 91 -17.90 2.94 -3.78
N GLN A 92 -17.80 4.04 -4.53
CA GLN A 92 -18.55 4.22 -5.78
C GLN A 92 -18.21 3.15 -6.83
N ASP A 93 -16.97 2.65 -6.81
CA ASP A 93 -16.44 1.65 -7.75
C ASP A 93 -16.65 0.19 -7.28
N GLY A 94 -17.32 -0.02 -6.16
CA GLY A 94 -17.56 -1.35 -5.60
C GLY A 94 -16.98 -1.55 -4.20
N VAL A 95 -16.78 -2.81 -3.81
CA VAL A 95 -16.22 -3.15 -2.51
C VAL A 95 -14.70 -2.94 -2.51
N ALA A 96 -14.21 -2.24 -1.50
CA ALA A 96 -12.79 -2.05 -1.23
C ALA A 96 -12.48 -2.45 0.22
N TYR A 97 -11.22 -2.57 0.53
CA TYR A 97 -10.71 -3.03 1.82
C TYR A 97 -9.70 -2.05 2.38
N THR A 98 -9.70 -1.83 3.68
CA THR A 98 -8.78 -0.89 4.32
C THR A 98 -8.33 -1.37 5.69
N LYS A 99 -7.16 -0.88 6.12
CA LYS A 99 -6.67 -0.97 7.50
C LYS A 99 -6.86 0.35 8.26
N ASP A 100 -7.25 1.43 7.56
CA ASP A 100 -7.58 2.70 8.20
C ASP A 100 -8.92 2.58 8.92
N GLY A 101 -8.86 2.68 10.23
CA GLY A 101 -10.04 2.55 11.09
C GLY A 101 -10.59 3.88 11.59
N ARG A 102 -10.23 5.01 10.99
CA ARG A 102 -10.81 6.31 11.31
C ARG A 102 -12.21 6.43 10.72
N PHE A 103 -13.19 6.01 11.46
CA PHE A 103 -14.58 6.09 11.04
C PHE A 103 -15.31 7.25 11.71
N THR A 104 -16.42 7.65 11.12
CA THR A 104 -17.32 8.67 11.65
C THR A 104 -18.77 8.32 11.28
N LEU A 105 -19.72 8.93 11.96
CA LEU A 105 -21.13 8.83 11.57
C LEU A 105 -21.48 10.00 10.65
N ASN A 106 -22.18 9.69 9.56
CA ASN A 106 -22.78 10.71 8.71
C ASN A 106 -24.13 11.20 9.28
N GLU A 107 -24.79 12.13 8.58
CA GLU A 107 -26.10 12.70 8.98
C GLU A 107 -27.20 11.63 9.10
N ASP A 108 -27.11 10.54 8.36
CA ASP A 108 -28.04 9.41 8.38
C ASP A 108 -27.75 8.41 9.51
N GLY A 109 -26.71 8.65 10.31
CA GLY A 109 -26.23 7.71 11.33
C GLY A 109 -25.50 6.51 10.76
N ALA A 110 -25.06 6.55 9.51
CA ALA A 110 -24.26 5.48 8.93
C ALA A 110 -22.78 5.64 9.26
N LEU A 111 -22.11 4.53 9.55
CA LEU A 111 -20.68 4.48 9.77
C LEU A 111 -19.94 4.61 8.44
N VAL A 112 -19.12 5.66 8.29
CA VAL A 112 -18.40 5.97 7.05
C VAL A 112 -16.92 6.23 7.29
N THR A 113 -16.13 6.09 6.24
CA THR A 113 -14.71 6.49 6.23
C THR A 113 -14.58 8.02 6.18
N GLN A 114 -13.36 8.54 6.33
CA GLN A 114 -13.08 9.99 6.16
C GLN A 114 -13.39 10.50 4.73
N ALA A 115 -13.42 9.60 3.74
CA ALA A 115 -13.79 9.92 2.36
C ALA A 115 -15.31 9.86 2.11
N GLY A 116 -16.10 9.39 3.08
CA GLY A 116 -17.55 9.24 2.97
C GLY A 116 -18.00 7.87 2.44
N ASP A 117 -17.09 6.89 2.31
CA ASP A 117 -17.45 5.54 1.88
C ASP A 117 -18.13 4.78 3.04
N ASP A 118 -19.20 4.03 2.73
CA ASP A 118 -19.94 3.27 3.74
C ASP A 118 -19.10 2.08 4.28
N VAL A 119 -18.98 1.97 5.60
CA VAL A 119 -18.39 0.79 6.23
C VAL A 119 -19.39 -0.35 6.21
N LEU A 120 -18.93 -1.53 5.78
CA LEU A 120 -19.78 -2.71 5.65
C LEU A 120 -19.77 -3.55 6.91
N GLY A 121 -20.96 -3.89 7.35
CA GLY A 121 -21.24 -4.93 8.35
C GLY A 121 -21.65 -6.26 7.71
N ARG A 122 -22.07 -7.19 8.55
CA ARG A 122 -22.60 -8.50 8.09
C ARG A 122 -23.91 -8.37 7.34
N LYS A 123 -24.75 -7.38 7.72
CA LYS A 123 -26.06 -7.12 7.10
C LYS A 123 -25.98 -6.10 5.95
N GLY A 124 -24.83 -5.49 5.69
CA GLY A 124 -24.61 -4.47 4.68
C GLY A 124 -24.09 -3.16 5.26
N LYS A 125 -24.66 -2.01 4.89
CA LYS A 125 -24.30 -0.71 5.47
C LYS A 125 -24.65 -0.67 6.95
N ILE A 126 -23.69 -0.27 7.79
CA ILE A 126 -23.90 -0.16 9.23
C ILE A 126 -24.60 1.17 9.53
N ILE A 127 -25.79 1.10 10.15
CA ILE A 127 -26.54 2.26 10.61
C ILE A 127 -26.66 2.19 12.12
N ILE A 128 -26.26 3.26 12.79
CA ILE A 128 -26.23 3.37 14.25
C ILE A 128 -27.21 4.45 14.66
N ALA A 129 -28.30 4.06 15.30
CA ALA A 129 -29.33 4.97 15.78
C ALA A 129 -29.39 4.92 17.32
N GLY A 130 -28.79 5.90 17.98
CA GLY A 130 -28.78 6.02 19.44
C GLY A 130 -27.46 6.52 20.01
N ASN A 131 -27.41 6.73 21.31
CA ASN A 131 -26.27 7.37 21.99
C ASN A 131 -25.41 6.43 22.84
N ASP A 132 -25.96 5.26 23.21
CA ASP A 132 -25.22 4.25 24.00
C ASP A 132 -24.65 3.19 23.06
N ILE A 133 -23.50 3.49 22.49
CA ILE A 133 -22.84 2.65 21.47
C ILE A 133 -21.69 1.90 22.13
N GLN A 134 -21.63 0.60 21.94
CA GLN A 134 -20.54 -0.25 22.39
C GLN A 134 -20.06 -1.11 21.21
N ILE A 135 -18.76 -1.26 21.09
CA ILE A 135 -18.13 -2.09 20.05
C ILE A 135 -17.29 -3.16 20.76
N SER A 136 -17.65 -4.42 20.54
CA SER A 136 -16.95 -5.55 21.15
C SER A 136 -15.68 -5.91 20.39
N GLN A 137 -14.82 -6.73 21.02
CA GLN A 137 -13.60 -7.25 20.39
C GLN A 137 -13.88 -8.13 19.15
N ASP A 138 -15.07 -8.72 19.07
CA ASP A 138 -15.52 -9.50 17.91
C ASP A 138 -16.13 -8.63 16.80
N GLY A 139 -16.09 -7.30 16.97
CA GLY A 139 -16.62 -6.33 16.00
C GLY A 139 -18.14 -6.18 16.02
N VAL A 140 -18.82 -6.71 17.04
CA VAL A 140 -20.26 -6.52 17.20
C VAL A 140 -20.51 -5.11 17.73
N ILE A 141 -21.39 -4.38 17.05
CA ILE A 141 -21.83 -3.04 17.42
C ILE A 141 -23.18 -3.17 18.10
N SER A 142 -23.25 -2.73 19.35
CA SER A 142 -24.47 -2.70 20.15
C SER A 142 -24.89 -1.27 20.44
N VAL A 143 -26.19 -1.02 20.42
CA VAL A 143 -26.79 0.28 20.74
C VAL A 143 -27.87 0.07 21.80
N GLY A 144 -27.72 0.73 22.95
CA GLY A 144 -28.65 0.55 24.07
C GLY A 144 -28.76 -0.91 24.55
N GLY A 145 -27.65 -1.68 24.44
CA GLY A 145 -27.61 -3.09 24.83
C GLY A 145 -28.14 -4.08 23.79
N ASN A 146 -28.65 -3.62 22.67
CA ASN A 146 -29.11 -4.48 21.58
C ASN A 146 -28.09 -4.54 20.43
N GLU A 147 -27.84 -5.72 19.89
CA GLU A 147 -26.96 -5.91 18.72
C GLU A 147 -27.58 -5.24 17.48
N ALA A 148 -26.93 -4.21 16.94
CA ALA A 148 -27.33 -3.54 15.72
C ALA A 148 -26.79 -4.29 14.47
N ASP A 149 -25.46 -4.44 14.40
CA ASP A 149 -24.75 -5.17 13.34
C ASP A 149 -23.37 -5.60 13.85
N ALA A 150 -22.62 -6.28 13.01
CA ALA A 150 -21.21 -6.59 13.27
C ALA A 150 -20.35 -6.21 12.06
N LEU A 151 -19.17 -5.65 12.31
CA LEU A 151 -18.20 -5.27 11.28
C LEU A 151 -17.85 -6.47 10.40
N LYS A 152 -17.78 -6.22 9.10
CA LYS A 152 -17.32 -7.23 8.14
C LYS A 152 -15.80 -7.15 8.03
N ILE A 153 -15.12 -8.07 8.69
CA ILE A 153 -13.67 -8.24 8.60
C ILE A 153 -13.35 -9.36 7.63
N VAL A 154 -12.41 -9.08 6.74
CA VAL A 154 -12.00 -10.02 5.68
C VAL A 154 -10.48 -10.19 5.74
N SER A 155 -10.00 -11.41 5.77
CA SER A 155 -8.60 -11.75 5.55
C SER A 155 -8.40 -12.25 4.12
N PHE A 156 -7.15 -12.25 3.69
CA PHE A 156 -6.79 -12.71 2.36
C PHE A 156 -5.71 -13.78 2.46
N ARG A 157 -5.91 -14.87 1.72
CA ARG A 157 -4.93 -15.95 1.63
C ARG A 157 -3.66 -15.46 0.94
N GLU A 158 -3.81 -14.68 -0.14
CA GLU A 158 -2.72 -14.06 -0.88
C GLU A 158 -2.88 -12.53 -0.95
N PRO A 159 -2.52 -11.79 0.11
CA PRO A 159 -2.65 -10.33 0.14
C PRO A 159 -1.84 -9.62 -0.96
N SER A 160 -0.80 -10.28 -1.49
CA SER A 160 0.02 -9.77 -2.60
C SER A 160 -0.74 -9.62 -3.92
N ALA A 161 -1.88 -10.30 -4.08
CA ALA A 161 -2.76 -10.17 -5.23
C ALA A 161 -3.71 -8.95 -5.15
N LEU A 162 -3.77 -8.29 -3.99
CA LEU A 162 -4.56 -7.08 -3.83
C LEU A 162 -3.98 -5.92 -4.64
N VAL A 163 -4.85 -5.24 -5.37
CA VAL A 163 -4.51 -4.00 -6.07
C VAL A 163 -4.70 -2.83 -5.11
N LYS A 164 -3.61 -2.10 -4.84
CA LYS A 164 -3.65 -0.89 -4.03
C LYS A 164 -4.31 0.24 -4.82
N LEU A 165 -5.26 0.89 -4.20
CA LEU A 165 -5.92 2.10 -4.68
C LEU A 165 -5.39 3.32 -3.92
N ASN A 166 -5.90 4.50 -4.23
CA ASN A 166 -5.59 5.71 -3.48
C ASN A 166 -6.14 5.62 -2.03
N MET A 167 -5.60 6.44 -1.14
CA MET A 167 -6.09 6.61 0.24
C MET A 167 -6.06 5.35 1.13
N GLY A 168 -5.11 4.43 0.89
CA GLY A 168 -4.98 3.21 1.71
C GLY A 168 -6.09 2.17 1.51
N LEU A 169 -6.78 2.25 0.38
CA LEU A 169 -7.76 1.28 -0.05
C LEU A 169 -7.10 0.17 -0.87
N TYR A 170 -7.66 -1.03 -0.80
CA TYR A 170 -7.26 -2.21 -1.56
C TYR A 170 -8.47 -2.80 -2.27
N ARG A 171 -8.27 -3.37 -3.43
CA ARG A 171 -9.31 -4.09 -4.19
C ARG A 171 -8.80 -5.46 -4.60
N ASP A 172 -9.70 -6.42 -4.63
CA ASP A 172 -9.50 -7.75 -5.21
C ASP A 172 -10.40 -7.87 -6.45
N PRO A 173 -9.95 -7.40 -7.64
CA PRO A 173 -10.82 -7.27 -8.81
C PRO A 173 -11.31 -8.61 -9.34
N ASP A 174 -10.48 -9.64 -9.24
CA ASP A 174 -10.75 -10.96 -9.82
C ASP A 174 -10.91 -12.04 -8.75
N ASN A 175 -11.07 -11.64 -7.49
CA ASN A 175 -11.12 -12.55 -6.33
C ASN A 175 -9.89 -13.48 -6.23
N LEU A 176 -8.74 -12.98 -6.72
CA LEU A 176 -7.47 -13.73 -6.75
C LEU A 176 -6.78 -13.77 -5.40
N ALA A 177 -7.04 -12.78 -4.55
CA ALA A 177 -6.48 -12.71 -3.20
C ALA A 177 -7.09 -13.74 -2.24
N GLY A 178 -8.20 -14.39 -2.63
CA GLY A 178 -8.86 -15.42 -1.84
C GLY A 178 -9.42 -14.85 -0.53
N ALA A 179 -10.43 -13.99 -0.64
CA ALA A 179 -11.09 -13.37 0.50
C ALA A 179 -11.75 -14.43 1.40
N GLU A 180 -11.39 -14.46 2.67
CA GLU A 180 -11.93 -15.34 3.70
C GLU A 180 -12.50 -14.49 4.84
N LYS A 181 -13.53 -15.01 5.52
CA LYS A 181 -14.02 -14.37 6.74
C LYS A 181 -12.94 -14.50 7.81
N GLU A 182 -12.54 -13.37 8.37
CA GLU A 182 -11.56 -13.35 9.45
C GLU A 182 -12.23 -13.64 10.79
N GLU A 183 -11.73 -14.65 11.51
CA GLU A 183 -12.29 -15.09 12.81
C GLU A 183 -11.28 -14.95 13.96
N GLU A 184 -9.98 -14.83 13.65
CA GLU A 184 -8.93 -14.74 14.67
C GLU A 184 -8.55 -13.31 15.04
N SER A 185 -8.88 -12.34 14.17
CA SER A 185 -8.57 -10.93 14.41
C SER A 185 -9.49 -10.30 15.45
N GLN A 186 -8.90 -9.51 16.35
CA GLN A 186 -9.63 -8.77 17.38
C GLN A 186 -9.72 -7.29 17.03
N ILE A 187 -10.88 -6.69 17.27
CA ILE A 187 -11.10 -5.27 17.09
C ILE A 187 -10.87 -4.54 18.41
N GLN A 188 -10.12 -3.46 18.35
CA GLN A 188 -9.90 -2.57 19.47
C GLN A 188 -10.54 -1.21 19.17
N SER A 189 -11.62 -0.89 19.89
CA SER A 189 -12.25 0.44 19.86
C SER A 189 -11.43 1.44 20.66
N GLY A 190 -11.33 2.68 20.18
CA GLY A 190 -10.50 3.73 20.79
C GLY A 190 -9.02 3.61 20.43
N TYR A 191 -8.68 2.84 19.42
CA TYR A 191 -7.33 2.66 18.92
C TYR A 191 -7.27 2.80 17.40
N LEU A 192 -6.10 3.24 16.91
CA LEU A 192 -5.75 3.23 15.49
C LEU A 192 -4.45 2.46 15.26
N GLU A 193 -4.39 1.76 14.17
CA GLU A 193 -3.13 1.18 13.69
C GLU A 193 -2.35 2.26 12.95
N LEU A 194 -1.15 2.61 13.41
CA LEU A 194 -0.25 3.53 12.74
C LEU A 194 0.40 2.87 11.52
N SER A 195 0.93 3.70 10.63
CA SER A 195 1.77 3.22 9.52
C SER A 195 2.93 2.34 10.04
N ASN A 196 3.25 1.27 9.32
CA ASN A 196 4.42 0.44 9.61
C ASN A 196 5.72 0.98 8.96
N VAL A 197 5.67 2.20 8.39
CA VAL A 197 6.81 2.90 7.80
C VAL A 197 7.75 3.41 8.88
N GLN A 198 9.04 3.16 8.71
CA GLN A 198 10.09 3.71 9.55
C GLN A 198 10.72 4.94 8.87
N ALA A 199 10.25 6.15 9.22
CA ALA A 199 10.64 7.39 8.56
C ALA A 199 12.16 7.58 8.42
N ILE A 200 12.92 7.36 9.50
CA ILE A 200 14.38 7.53 9.50
C ILE A 200 15.04 6.56 8.51
N ARG A 201 14.57 5.33 8.46
CA ARG A 201 15.08 4.30 7.54
C ARG A 201 14.81 4.67 6.08
N GLU A 202 13.60 5.12 5.78
CA GLU A 202 13.23 5.55 4.44
C GLU A 202 14.02 6.80 4.00
N MET A 203 14.26 7.76 4.91
CA MET A 203 15.11 8.93 4.62
C MET A 203 16.56 8.54 4.29
N VAL A 204 17.15 7.61 5.05
CA VAL A 204 18.51 7.10 4.77
C VAL A 204 18.55 6.37 3.43
N GLU A 205 17.53 5.56 3.13
CA GLU A 205 17.40 4.87 1.85
C GLU A 205 17.30 5.87 0.70
N MET A 206 16.49 6.92 0.85
CA MET A 206 16.37 8.00 -0.15
C MET A 206 17.72 8.67 -0.45
N ILE A 207 18.50 9.01 0.58
CA ILE A 207 19.83 9.60 0.41
C ILE A 207 20.76 8.63 -0.36
N ASN A 208 20.73 7.35 -0.03
CA ASN A 208 21.53 6.33 -0.70
C ASN A 208 21.13 6.16 -2.17
N ILE A 209 19.84 6.18 -2.46
CA ILE A 209 19.29 6.12 -3.83
C ILE A 209 19.75 7.34 -4.63
N GLN A 210 19.65 8.55 -4.08
CA GLN A 210 20.07 9.78 -4.74
C GLN A 210 21.57 9.74 -5.08
N ARG A 211 22.42 9.38 -4.13
CA ARG A 211 23.88 9.25 -4.36
C ARG A 211 24.21 8.23 -5.45
N THR A 212 23.49 7.10 -5.45
CA THR A 212 23.67 6.07 -6.47
C THR A 212 23.24 6.57 -7.85
N PHE A 213 22.11 7.27 -7.91
CA PHE A 213 21.61 7.87 -9.15
C PHE A 213 22.59 8.93 -9.71
N GLU A 214 23.14 9.81 -8.89
CA GLU A 214 24.16 10.78 -9.28
C GLU A 214 25.41 10.08 -9.83
N SER A 215 25.81 8.97 -9.22
CA SER A 215 26.92 8.17 -9.70
C SER A 215 26.67 7.59 -11.10
N TYR A 216 25.46 7.08 -11.34
CA TYR A 216 25.06 6.58 -12.67
C TYR A 216 25.05 7.70 -13.73
N GLN A 217 24.51 8.88 -13.38
CA GLN A 217 24.53 10.04 -14.28
C GLN A 217 25.95 10.42 -14.69
N LYS A 218 26.89 10.46 -13.72
CA LYS A 218 28.29 10.78 -13.97
C LYS A 218 28.97 9.75 -14.89
N VAL A 219 28.69 8.47 -14.69
CA VAL A 219 29.19 7.41 -15.57
C VAL A 219 28.65 7.56 -16.99
N ILE A 220 27.34 7.80 -17.13
CA ILE A 220 26.72 8.02 -18.45
C ILE A 220 27.35 9.22 -19.17
N GLN A 221 27.56 10.34 -18.49
CA GLN A 221 28.24 11.51 -19.05
C GLN A 221 29.65 11.17 -19.53
N THR A 222 30.47 10.53 -18.69
CA THR A 222 31.85 10.13 -19.05
C THR A 222 31.87 9.20 -20.27
N MET A 223 30.97 8.22 -20.32
CA MET A 223 30.86 7.31 -21.47
C MET A 223 30.41 8.04 -22.75
N SER A 224 29.51 9.01 -22.63
CA SER A 224 29.09 9.85 -23.77
C SER A 224 30.22 10.71 -24.30
N GLU A 225 31.01 11.33 -23.42
CA GLU A 225 32.19 12.11 -23.82
C GLU A 225 33.27 11.25 -24.50
N GLN A 226 33.53 10.04 -23.97
CA GLN A 226 34.46 9.09 -24.60
C GLN A 226 34.00 8.67 -26.01
N ASN A 227 32.69 8.40 -26.17
CA ASN A 227 32.11 8.08 -27.46
C ASN A 227 32.28 9.23 -28.46
N LYS A 228 32.02 10.49 -28.04
CA LYS A 228 32.21 11.68 -28.83
C LYS A 228 33.66 11.84 -29.28
N MET A 229 34.60 11.74 -28.32
CA MET A 229 36.04 11.83 -28.64
C MET A 229 36.49 10.73 -29.64
N SER A 230 35.98 9.51 -29.49
CA SER A 230 36.27 8.41 -30.41
C SER A 230 35.74 8.68 -31.81
N THR A 231 34.50 9.20 -31.91
CA THR A 231 33.89 9.55 -33.21
C THR A 231 34.62 10.70 -33.89
N ASP A 232 35.01 11.75 -33.11
CA ASP A 232 35.72 12.91 -33.66
C ASP A 232 37.16 12.54 -34.12
N ARG A 233 37.79 11.53 -33.55
CA ARG A 233 39.11 11.02 -34.01
C ARG A 233 39.01 10.19 -35.29
N ILE A 234 37.96 9.36 -35.40
CA ILE A 234 37.75 8.53 -36.58
C ILE A 234 37.28 9.37 -37.80
N GLY A 235 36.52 10.45 -37.55
CA GLY A 235 36.03 11.35 -38.59
C GLY A 235 37.09 12.34 -39.13
N LYS A 236 38.33 12.36 -38.56
CA LYS A 236 39.45 13.18 -39.01
C LYS A 236 40.53 12.41 -39.74
N LEU A 237 40.33 11.11 -39.98
CA LEU A 237 41.14 10.26 -40.86
C LEU A 237 40.45 10.15 -42.24
#